data_a404613d6bf92f44232d2b9b25d64712
#
_entry.id   a404613d6bf92f44232d2b9b25d64712
#
_cell.length_a   1.000
_cell.length_b   1.000
_cell.length_c   1.000
_cell.angle_alpha   90.00
_cell.angle_beta   90.00
_cell.angle_gamma   90.00
#
_symmetry.space_group_name_H-M   'P 1'
#
loop_
_entity.id
_entity.type
_entity.pdbx_description
1 polymer ?
#
loop_
_entity_poly.entity_id
_entity_poly.type
_entity_poly.pdbx_seq_one_letter_code
_entity_poly.pdbx_strand_id
1 'polypeptide(L)'
;YIECNGENYKQQMMQAADTHDIVVPVGWEFYEITEAAKEYPDTKFIWVDNVVDGVEQYPNLLCITYAQNEGSFLAGYAAARMSATGVIGAVAGDESATIADFLIGYEQGAAYADPSVKVETAYTNTFDDVQAGKQCAQSLAAKHADIIFQAAGRSGNGVFAAAKAGGFYAIGVDQDQKLSAKEYAELYTKIKISKKYLTYLDSLQSI
;
A
#
# COMPACT_ATOMS: atom_id res chain seq x y z
N TYR A 1 14.03 -0.06 -20.14
CA TYR A 1 13.14 0.57 -19.14
C TYR A 1 12.43 1.75 -19.78
N ILE A 2 11.10 1.73 -19.72
CA ILE A 2 10.22 2.78 -20.23
C ILE A 2 9.40 3.30 -19.03
N GLU A 3 9.50 4.58 -18.75
CA GLU A 3 8.68 5.25 -17.75
C GLU A 3 7.38 5.70 -18.40
N CYS A 4 6.25 5.18 -17.90
CA CYS A 4 4.92 5.52 -18.40
C CYS A 4 4.31 6.64 -17.54
N ASN A 5 3.69 7.60 -18.19
CA ASN A 5 3.05 8.74 -17.55
C ASN A 5 1.65 8.99 -18.16
N GLY A 6 0.68 9.34 -17.32
CA GLY A 6 -0.65 9.71 -17.76
C GLY A 6 -1.43 8.53 -18.35
N GLU A 7 -2.07 8.71 -19.50
CA GLU A 7 -3.02 7.76 -20.08
C GLU A 7 -2.41 6.83 -21.17
N ASN A 8 -1.08 6.71 -21.23
CA ASN A 8 -0.43 5.98 -22.33
C ASN A 8 0.05 4.56 -21.98
N TYR A 9 -0.32 4.01 -20.85
CA TYR A 9 0.15 2.71 -20.37
C TYR A 9 -0.10 1.57 -21.35
N LYS A 10 -1.31 1.45 -21.87
CA LYS A 10 -1.66 0.47 -22.91
C LYS A 10 -0.79 0.62 -24.14
N GLN A 11 -0.68 1.83 -24.68
CA GLN A 11 0.08 2.10 -25.91
C GLN A 11 1.56 1.74 -25.72
N GLN A 12 2.17 2.09 -24.60
CA GLN A 12 3.56 1.77 -24.29
C GLN A 12 3.78 0.27 -24.13
N MET A 13 2.85 -0.42 -23.47
CA MET A 13 2.89 -1.87 -23.33
C MET A 13 2.80 -2.58 -24.68
N MET A 14 1.85 -2.20 -25.55
CA MET A 14 1.70 -2.75 -26.89
C MET A 14 2.94 -2.48 -27.75
N GLN A 15 3.47 -1.26 -27.73
CA GLN A 15 4.68 -0.89 -28.44
C GLN A 15 5.92 -1.68 -27.96
N ALA A 16 6.00 -1.96 -26.67
CA ALA A 16 7.05 -2.81 -26.12
C ALA A 16 6.90 -4.25 -26.63
N ALA A 17 5.68 -4.77 -26.72
CA ALA A 17 5.39 -6.11 -27.21
C ALA A 17 5.73 -6.30 -28.70
N ASP A 18 5.61 -5.24 -29.51
CA ASP A 18 6.02 -5.26 -30.92
C ASP A 18 7.52 -5.55 -31.14
N THR A 19 8.35 -5.25 -30.14
CA THR A 19 9.82 -5.21 -30.29
C THR A 19 10.58 -6.09 -29.31
N HIS A 20 9.89 -6.69 -28.33
CA HIS A 20 10.53 -7.47 -27.27
C HIS A 20 9.82 -8.80 -27.02
N ASP A 21 10.57 -9.84 -26.73
CA ASP A 21 10.05 -11.18 -26.41
C ASP A 21 9.45 -11.25 -24.98
N ILE A 22 9.86 -10.34 -24.10
CA ILE A 22 9.38 -10.27 -22.72
C ILE A 22 9.07 -8.81 -22.37
N VAL A 23 7.87 -8.58 -21.85
CA VAL A 23 7.42 -7.28 -21.34
C VAL A 23 7.05 -7.43 -19.88
N VAL A 24 7.57 -6.54 -19.03
CA VAL A 24 7.35 -6.56 -17.57
C VAL A 24 6.64 -5.27 -17.14
N PRO A 25 5.31 -5.22 -17.21
CA PRO A 25 4.53 -4.12 -16.65
C PRO A 25 4.57 -4.15 -15.13
N VAL A 26 4.77 -2.98 -14.51
CA VAL A 26 4.80 -2.82 -13.05
C VAL A 26 3.77 -1.77 -12.64
N GLY A 27 2.80 -2.16 -11.84
CA GLY A 27 1.72 -1.31 -11.37
C GLY A 27 0.35 -1.69 -11.93
N TRP A 28 -0.68 -1.20 -11.29
CA TRP A 28 -2.08 -1.52 -11.60
C TRP A 28 -2.58 -0.89 -12.91
N GLU A 29 -1.95 0.14 -13.40
CA GLU A 29 -2.35 0.92 -14.58
C GLU A 29 -2.36 0.09 -15.87
N PHE A 30 -1.68 -1.05 -15.86
CA PHE A 30 -1.64 -1.97 -17.02
C PHE A 30 -2.82 -2.96 -17.04
N TYR A 31 -3.99 -2.58 -16.55
CA TYR A 31 -5.19 -3.44 -16.45
C TYR A 31 -5.67 -4.02 -17.80
N GLU A 32 -5.27 -3.43 -18.93
CA GLU A 32 -5.58 -3.95 -20.27
C GLU A 32 -4.59 -5.04 -20.76
N ILE A 33 -3.77 -5.59 -19.84
CA ILE A 33 -2.72 -6.57 -20.18
C ILE A 33 -3.28 -7.84 -20.81
N THR A 34 -4.53 -8.21 -20.53
CA THR A 34 -5.18 -9.37 -21.15
C THR A 34 -5.43 -9.19 -22.65
N GLU A 35 -5.62 -7.95 -23.10
CA GLU A 35 -5.71 -7.62 -24.53
C GLU A 35 -4.34 -7.78 -25.18
N ALA A 36 -3.29 -7.26 -24.54
CA ALA A 36 -1.91 -7.41 -25.04
C ALA A 36 -1.50 -8.89 -25.11
N ALA A 37 -1.82 -9.69 -24.07
CA ALA A 37 -1.51 -11.11 -24.07
C ALA A 37 -2.20 -11.89 -25.20
N LYS A 38 -3.40 -11.49 -25.61
CA LYS A 38 -4.12 -12.09 -26.76
C LYS A 38 -3.55 -11.64 -28.11
N GLU A 39 -3.20 -10.36 -28.23
CA GLU A 39 -2.72 -9.77 -29.48
C GLU A 39 -1.28 -10.20 -29.80
N TYR A 40 -0.46 -10.44 -28.75
CA TYR A 40 0.94 -10.82 -28.84
C TYR A 40 1.20 -12.20 -28.19
N PRO A 41 0.72 -13.31 -28.79
CA PRO A 41 0.79 -14.63 -28.17
C PRO A 41 2.23 -15.16 -27.99
N ASP A 42 3.18 -14.68 -28.79
CA ASP A 42 4.60 -15.06 -28.70
C ASP A 42 5.38 -14.25 -27.64
N THR A 43 4.90 -13.06 -27.29
CA THR A 43 5.49 -12.22 -26.23
C THR A 43 5.07 -12.72 -24.87
N LYS A 44 6.02 -12.82 -23.93
CA LYS A 44 5.76 -13.16 -22.52
C LYS A 44 5.53 -11.89 -21.72
N PHE A 45 4.43 -11.87 -20.95
CA PHE A 45 4.11 -10.78 -20.04
C PHE A 45 4.29 -11.23 -18.60
N ILE A 46 4.98 -10.40 -17.81
CA ILE A 46 5.13 -10.60 -16.36
C ILE A 46 4.56 -9.35 -15.68
N TRP A 47 3.31 -9.43 -15.25
CA TRP A 47 2.66 -8.31 -14.59
C TRP A 47 2.96 -8.32 -13.09
N VAL A 48 3.59 -7.26 -12.61
CA VAL A 48 4.02 -7.12 -11.22
C VAL A 48 3.05 -6.23 -10.47
N ASP A 49 2.69 -6.64 -9.28
CA ASP A 49 1.82 -5.94 -8.32
C ASP A 49 0.35 -5.92 -8.71
N ASN A 50 -0.07 -6.90 -9.48
CA ASN A 50 -1.50 -7.10 -9.76
C ASN A 50 -1.78 -8.52 -10.31
N VAL A 51 -3.05 -8.86 -10.44
CA VAL A 51 -3.52 -10.13 -11.00
C VAL A 51 -4.84 -9.94 -11.73
N VAL A 52 -5.09 -10.77 -12.75
CA VAL A 52 -6.39 -10.86 -13.41
C VAL A 52 -7.08 -12.16 -13.03
N ASP A 53 -8.40 -12.11 -12.92
CA ASP A 53 -9.20 -13.30 -12.77
C ASP A 53 -9.08 -14.18 -14.02
N GLY A 54 -8.88 -15.49 -13.81
CA GLY A 54 -8.72 -16.43 -14.92
C GLY A 54 -7.37 -16.29 -15.65
N VAL A 55 -6.30 -15.89 -14.96
CA VAL A 55 -4.95 -15.76 -15.54
C VAL A 55 -4.46 -17.04 -16.25
N GLU A 56 -4.94 -18.21 -15.82
CA GLU A 56 -4.66 -19.51 -16.44
C GLU A 56 -5.12 -19.63 -17.90
N GLN A 57 -6.01 -18.75 -18.35
CA GLN A 57 -6.47 -18.67 -19.75
C GLN A 57 -5.44 -17.99 -20.69
N TYR A 58 -4.41 -17.38 -20.12
CA TYR A 58 -3.38 -16.63 -20.84
C TYR A 58 -2.02 -17.30 -20.66
N PRO A 59 -1.61 -18.23 -21.56
CA PRO A 59 -0.40 -19.05 -21.38
C PRO A 59 0.91 -18.24 -21.46
N ASN A 60 0.83 -17.00 -21.92
CA ASN A 60 1.94 -16.06 -22.04
C ASN A 60 1.91 -14.93 -20.97
N LEU A 61 0.98 -15.00 -19.99
CA LEU A 61 0.87 -14.03 -18.90
C LEU A 61 1.17 -14.68 -17.56
N LEU A 62 2.11 -14.11 -16.82
CA LEU A 62 2.38 -14.38 -15.42
C LEU A 62 2.06 -13.14 -14.59
N CYS A 63 1.32 -13.31 -13.51
CA CYS A 63 1.05 -12.24 -12.53
C CYS A 63 1.85 -12.50 -11.25
N ILE A 64 2.42 -11.45 -10.69
CA ILE A 64 3.16 -11.48 -9.42
C ILE A 64 2.43 -10.56 -8.44
N THR A 65 2.00 -11.13 -7.32
CA THR A 65 1.39 -10.39 -6.21
C THR A 65 2.24 -10.53 -4.96
N TYR A 66 2.03 -9.66 -3.99
CA TYR A 66 2.73 -9.67 -2.72
C TYR A 66 1.79 -10.05 -1.58
N ALA A 67 2.34 -10.54 -0.47
CA ALA A 67 1.58 -10.84 0.73
C ALA A 67 1.42 -9.58 1.61
N GLN A 68 0.88 -8.50 1.03
CA GLN A 68 0.70 -7.21 1.71
C GLN A 68 -0.19 -7.30 2.94
N ASN A 69 -1.11 -8.24 2.97
CA ASN A 69 -1.96 -8.54 4.12
C ASN A 69 -1.14 -8.98 5.35
N GLU A 70 -0.04 -9.71 5.17
CA GLU A 70 0.81 -10.15 6.30
C GLU A 70 1.52 -8.97 6.96
N GLY A 71 2.13 -8.09 6.15
CA GLY A 71 2.75 -6.85 6.66
C GLY A 71 1.74 -5.93 7.34
N SER A 72 0.56 -5.79 6.74
CA SER A 72 -0.54 -4.98 7.29
C SER A 72 -1.11 -5.56 8.58
N PHE A 73 -1.16 -6.90 8.72
CA PHE A 73 -1.54 -7.55 9.97
C PHE A 73 -0.62 -7.13 11.12
N LEU A 74 0.69 -7.15 10.88
CA LEU A 74 1.66 -6.70 11.90
C LEU A 74 1.50 -5.22 12.23
N ALA A 75 1.22 -4.39 11.23
CA ALA A 75 0.94 -2.96 11.42
C ALA A 75 -0.32 -2.74 12.27
N GLY A 76 -1.41 -3.46 11.97
CA GLY A 76 -2.67 -3.41 12.73
C GLY A 76 -2.51 -3.90 14.15
N TYR A 77 -1.79 -5.00 14.35
CA TYR A 77 -1.44 -5.52 15.67
C TYR A 77 -0.69 -4.46 16.52
N ALA A 78 0.35 -3.86 15.94
CA ALA A 78 1.15 -2.85 16.61
C ALA A 78 0.32 -1.60 16.93
N ALA A 79 -0.49 -1.12 15.97
CA ALA A 79 -1.37 0.02 16.16
C ALA A 79 -2.36 -0.20 17.33
N ALA A 80 -3.06 -1.33 17.33
CA ALA A 80 -4.01 -1.65 18.39
C ALA A 80 -3.36 -1.73 19.78
N ARG A 81 -2.15 -2.31 19.85
CA ARG A 81 -1.40 -2.40 21.11
C ARG A 81 -0.86 -1.07 21.62
N MET A 82 -0.70 -0.08 20.76
CA MET A 82 -0.14 1.23 21.08
C MET A 82 -1.19 2.34 21.17
N SER A 83 -2.39 2.12 20.66
CA SER A 83 -3.47 3.11 20.72
C SER A 83 -3.84 3.43 22.16
N ALA A 84 -3.95 4.71 22.47
CA ALA A 84 -4.42 5.22 23.73
C ALA A 84 -5.94 5.52 23.74
N THR A 85 -6.51 5.72 22.55
CA THR A 85 -7.94 6.05 22.38
C THR A 85 -8.82 4.84 22.13
N GLY A 86 -8.22 3.70 21.73
CA GLY A 86 -8.96 2.53 21.24
C GLY A 86 -9.53 2.72 19.84
N VAL A 87 -9.14 3.78 19.12
CA VAL A 87 -9.53 4.03 17.73
C VAL A 87 -8.26 4.21 16.89
N ILE A 88 -8.12 3.39 15.86
CA ILE A 88 -7.03 3.50 14.88
C ILE A 88 -7.60 3.73 13.49
N GLY A 89 -6.79 4.26 12.58
CA GLY A 89 -7.23 4.62 11.24
C GLY A 89 -6.46 3.94 10.14
N ALA A 90 -7.07 3.88 8.94
CA ALA A 90 -6.42 3.55 7.70
C ALA A 90 -6.80 4.55 6.60
N VAL A 91 -5.82 5.10 5.90
CA VAL A 91 -6.03 5.91 4.69
C VAL A 91 -5.65 5.05 3.49
N ALA A 92 -6.60 4.80 2.62
CA ALA A 92 -6.50 3.94 1.45
C ALA A 92 -6.58 4.75 0.15
N GLY A 93 -5.95 4.26 -0.91
CA GLY A 93 -5.97 4.89 -2.23
C GLY A 93 -7.31 4.76 -2.92
N ASP A 94 -7.81 3.53 -3.04
CA ASP A 94 -9.07 3.17 -3.67
C ASP A 94 -9.67 1.89 -3.06
N GLU A 95 -10.72 1.34 -3.68
CA GLU A 95 -11.38 0.09 -3.25
C GLU A 95 -10.93 -1.14 -4.05
N SER A 96 -9.73 -1.11 -4.66
CA SER A 96 -9.19 -2.25 -5.42
C SER A 96 -8.88 -3.46 -4.52
N ALA A 97 -8.78 -4.64 -5.13
CA ALA A 97 -8.47 -5.88 -4.43
C ALA A 97 -7.12 -5.82 -3.68
N THR A 98 -6.09 -5.21 -4.30
CA THR A 98 -4.77 -5.02 -3.66
C THR A 98 -4.89 -4.16 -2.40
N ILE A 99 -5.64 -3.06 -2.46
CA ILE A 99 -5.86 -2.19 -1.29
C ILE A 99 -6.73 -2.88 -0.24
N ALA A 100 -7.73 -3.65 -0.66
CA ALA A 100 -8.54 -4.46 0.26
C ALA A 100 -7.68 -5.44 1.07
N ASP A 101 -6.67 -6.07 0.48
CA ASP A 101 -5.74 -6.96 1.18
C ASP A 101 -4.97 -6.22 2.30
N PHE A 102 -4.49 -5.00 2.03
CA PHE A 102 -3.86 -4.17 3.07
C PHE A 102 -4.82 -3.90 4.23
N LEU A 103 -6.06 -3.49 3.91
CA LEU A 103 -7.06 -3.14 4.93
C LEU A 103 -7.50 -4.36 5.75
N ILE A 104 -7.78 -5.49 5.09
CA ILE A 104 -8.17 -6.74 5.75
C ILE A 104 -7.06 -7.21 6.70
N GLY A 105 -5.80 -7.18 6.24
CA GLY A 105 -4.66 -7.51 7.08
C GLY A 105 -4.60 -6.61 8.32
N TYR A 106 -4.69 -5.29 8.11
CA TYR A 106 -4.64 -4.31 9.19
C TYR A 106 -5.76 -4.51 10.22
N GLU A 107 -7.01 -4.69 9.76
CA GLU A 107 -8.17 -4.94 10.61
C GLU A 107 -8.05 -6.25 11.40
N GLN A 108 -7.62 -7.33 10.74
CA GLN A 108 -7.42 -8.62 11.40
C GLN A 108 -6.32 -8.57 12.45
N GLY A 109 -5.20 -7.87 12.14
CA GLY A 109 -4.12 -7.67 13.09
C GLY A 109 -4.57 -6.88 14.31
N ALA A 110 -5.36 -5.83 14.13
CA ALA A 110 -5.93 -5.04 15.19
C ALA A 110 -6.87 -5.87 16.07
N ALA A 111 -7.82 -6.59 15.46
CA ALA A 111 -8.77 -7.44 16.17
C ALA A 111 -8.09 -8.59 16.92
N TYR A 112 -7.00 -9.13 16.38
CA TYR A 112 -6.20 -10.16 17.05
C TYR A 112 -5.48 -9.60 18.31
N ALA A 113 -5.00 -8.36 18.24
CA ALA A 113 -4.32 -7.70 19.34
C ALA A 113 -5.27 -7.28 20.46
N ASP A 114 -6.40 -6.68 20.08
CA ASP A 114 -7.48 -6.23 20.96
C ASP A 114 -8.78 -6.08 20.16
N PRO A 115 -9.75 -6.99 20.33
CA PRO A 115 -11.01 -6.96 19.58
C PRO A 115 -11.92 -5.77 19.95
N SER A 116 -11.59 -4.98 20.96
CA SER A 116 -12.33 -3.77 21.32
C SER A 116 -11.86 -2.52 20.56
N VAL A 117 -10.70 -2.60 19.91
CA VAL A 117 -10.17 -1.48 19.10
C VAL A 117 -11.00 -1.31 17.84
N LYS A 118 -11.38 -0.06 17.57
CA LYS A 118 -12.13 0.31 16.38
C LYS A 118 -11.17 0.73 15.26
N VAL A 119 -11.36 0.17 14.07
CA VAL A 119 -10.64 0.59 12.85
C VAL A 119 -11.58 1.47 12.01
N GLU A 120 -11.15 2.68 11.69
CA GLU A 120 -11.84 3.61 10.79
C GLU A 120 -11.05 3.73 9.48
N THR A 121 -11.71 3.63 8.34
CA THR A 121 -11.09 3.76 7.02
C THR A 121 -11.58 4.99 6.28
N ALA A 122 -10.68 5.64 5.53
CA ALA A 122 -10.99 6.73 4.62
C ALA A 122 -10.25 6.54 3.29
N TYR A 123 -10.92 6.81 2.17
CA TYR A 123 -10.38 6.66 0.83
C TYR A 123 -10.05 8.02 0.21
N THR A 124 -8.86 8.12 -0.37
CA THR A 124 -8.44 9.32 -1.13
C THR A 124 -9.02 9.33 -2.54
N ASN A 125 -9.44 8.15 -3.05
CA ASN A 125 -9.87 7.89 -4.43
C ASN A 125 -8.81 8.30 -5.48
N THR A 126 -7.55 8.31 -5.08
CA THR A 126 -6.38 8.62 -5.91
C THR A 126 -5.10 8.21 -5.21
N PHE A 127 -4.05 7.91 -5.97
CA PHE A 127 -2.72 7.61 -5.42
C PHE A 127 -1.75 8.80 -5.52
N ASP A 128 -2.18 9.95 -6.04
CA ASP A 128 -1.28 11.06 -6.41
C ASP A 128 -1.73 12.45 -5.88
N ASP A 129 -2.61 12.50 -4.87
CA ASP A 129 -3.06 13.75 -4.25
C ASP A 129 -2.74 13.80 -2.74
N VAL A 130 -1.64 14.49 -2.40
CA VAL A 130 -1.19 14.68 -1.03
C VAL A 130 -2.22 15.42 -0.16
N GLN A 131 -3.01 16.32 -0.76
CA GLN A 131 -4.04 17.05 -0.01
C GLN A 131 -5.23 16.16 0.35
N ALA A 132 -5.65 15.27 -0.55
CA ALA A 132 -6.66 14.27 -0.26
C ALA A 132 -6.23 13.36 0.90
N GLY A 133 -4.98 12.86 0.88
CA GLY A 133 -4.43 12.06 1.98
C GLY A 133 -4.41 12.80 3.32
N LYS A 134 -4.04 14.10 3.30
CA LYS A 134 -4.06 14.94 4.49
C LYS A 134 -5.48 15.11 5.05
N GLN A 135 -6.46 15.37 4.19
CA GLN A 135 -7.86 15.55 4.59
C GLN A 135 -8.45 14.26 5.17
N CYS A 136 -8.17 13.10 4.55
CA CYS A 136 -8.56 11.79 5.07
C CYS A 136 -8.00 11.57 6.48
N ALA A 137 -6.71 11.79 6.68
CA ALA A 137 -6.09 11.61 7.99
C ALA A 137 -6.66 12.56 9.05
N GLN A 138 -6.92 13.83 8.70
CA GLN A 138 -7.55 14.78 9.61
C GLN A 138 -8.98 14.35 9.98
N SER A 139 -9.74 13.81 9.03
CA SER A 139 -11.09 13.28 9.28
C SER A 139 -11.05 12.09 10.25
N LEU A 140 -10.08 11.18 10.09
CA LEU A 140 -9.89 10.04 11.00
C LEU A 140 -9.46 10.50 12.39
N ALA A 141 -8.54 11.46 12.49
CA ALA A 141 -8.12 12.04 13.77
C ALA A 141 -9.27 12.73 14.50
N ALA A 142 -10.18 13.40 13.76
CA ALA A 142 -11.40 13.98 14.32
C ALA A 142 -12.38 12.92 14.88
N LYS A 143 -12.27 11.67 14.43
CA LYS A 143 -12.96 10.50 14.99
C LYS A 143 -12.17 9.80 16.12
N HIS A 144 -11.16 10.47 16.64
CA HIS A 144 -10.27 10.00 17.70
C HIS A 144 -9.25 8.93 17.29
N ALA A 145 -9.01 8.68 16.00
CA ALA A 145 -7.91 7.83 15.57
C ALA A 145 -6.58 8.46 15.98
N ASP A 146 -5.80 7.78 16.81
CA ASP A 146 -4.52 8.25 17.32
C ASP A 146 -3.31 7.59 16.64
N ILE A 147 -3.57 6.55 15.83
CA ILE A 147 -2.58 5.90 14.96
C ILE A 147 -3.24 5.67 13.60
N ILE A 148 -2.62 6.15 12.51
CA ILE A 148 -3.18 6.05 11.17
C ILE A 148 -2.17 5.38 10.24
N PHE A 149 -2.55 4.22 9.67
CA PHE A 149 -1.83 3.52 8.61
C PHE A 149 -2.18 4.14 7.26
N GLN A 150 -1.24 4.19 6.32
CA GLN A 150 -1.51 4.64 4.96
C GLN A 150 -1.17 3.56 3.93
N ALA A 151 -2.09 3.31 3.01
CA ALA A 151 -1.96 2.47 1.82
C ALA A 151 -2.52 3.25 0.62
N ALA A 152 -1.98 4.46 0.37
CA ALA A 152 -2.49 5.42 -0.60
C ALA A 152 -1.37 6.01 -1.49
N GLY A 153 -0.28 5.28 -1.67
CA GLY A 153 0.83 5.71 -2.52
C GLY A 153 1.35 7.10 -2.15
N ARG A 154 1.50 7.99 -3.13
CA ARG A 154 1.97 9.36 -2.93
C ARG A 154 0.97 10.22 -2.13
N SER A 155 -0.33 9.95 -2.25
CA SER A 155 -1.36 10.60 -1.42
C SER A 155 -1.10 10.37 0.07
N GLY A 156 -0.55 9.21 0.44
CA GLY A 156 -0.17 8.86 1.80
C GLY A 156 0.85 9.81 2.46
N ASN A 157 1.62 10.57 1.69
CA ASN A 157 2.50 11.61 2.25
C ASN A 157 1.72 12.70 3.00
N GLY A 158 0.46 12.91 2.64
CA GLY A 158 -0.46 13.81 3.34
C GLY A 158 -0.78 13.35 4.76
N VAL A 159 -0.80 12.03 5.00
CA VAL A 159 -1.04 11.43 6.32
C VAL A 159 0.08 11.83 7.29
N PHE A 160 1.35 11.78 6.84
CA PHE A 160 2.48 12.19 7.66
C PHE A 160 2.44 13.68 8.00
N ALA A 161 2.05 14.53 7.02
CA ALA A 161 1.89 15.96 7.26
C ALA A 161 0.78 16.26 8.28
N ALA A 162 -0.35 15.54 8.19
CA ALA A 162 -1.44 15.65 9.14
C ALA A 162 -1.03 15.15 10.54
N ALA A 163 -0.32 14.02 10.61
CA ALA A 163 0.15 13.43 11.86
C ALA A 163 1.10 14.38 12.61
N LYS A 164 2.04 14.98 11.89
CA LYS A 164 2.95 16.00 12.46
C LYS A 164 2.20 17.19 13.04
N ALA A 165 1.19 17.68 12.33
CA ALA A 165 0.41 18.84 12.75
C ALA A 165 -0.59 18.53 13.87
N GLY A 166 -1.21 17.32 13.82
CA GLY A 166 -2.25 16.89 14.75
C GLY A 166 -1.77 16.13 15.97
N GLY A 167 -0.49 15.73 16.02
CA GLY A 167 0.11 15.05 17.18
C GLY A 167 -0.29 13.58 17.31
N PHE A 168 -0.79 12.92 16.25
CA PHE A 168 -1.06 11.50 16.20
C PHE A 168 0.06 10.74 15.48
N TYR A 169 0.04 9.40 15.55
CA TYR A 169 1.06 8.56 14.91
C TYR A 169 0.65 8.16 13.49
N ALA A 170 1.62 7.96 12.62
CA ALA A 170 1.42 7.44 11.28
C ALA A 170 2.27 6.19 11.04
N ILE A 171 1.72 5.21 10.34
CA ILE A 171 2.41 4.02 9.85
C ILE A 171 2.55 4.14 8.34
N GLY A 172 3.77 3.96 7.83
CA GLY A 172 4.09 3.97 6.41
C GLY A 172 3.85 2.63 5.74
N VAL A 173 4.07 2.59 4.41
CA VAL A 173 3.89 1.42 3.55
C VAL A 173 5.07 1.28 2.57
N ASP A 174 5.32 0.08 2.08
CA ASP A 174 6.25 -0.34 1.02
C ASP A 174 7.74 -0.16 1.35
N GLN A 175 8.14 0.96 1.87
CA GLN A 175 9.54 1.30 2.13
C GLN A 175 9.70 2.02 3.46
N ASP A 176 10.94 2.18 3.92
CA ASP A 176 11.23 3.05 5.08
C ASP A 176 11.02 4.52 4.70
N GLN A 177 9.78 4.99 4.81
CA GLN A 177 9.39 6.36 4.49
C GLN A 177 10.00 7.41 5.45
N LYS A 178 10.62 6.98 6.55
CA LYS A 178 11.43 7.84 7.41
C LYS A 178 12.69 8.35 6.67
N LEU A 179 13.29 7.51 5.82
CA LEU A 179 14.49 7.87 5.07
C LEU A 179 14.18 8.83 3.92
N SER A 180 13.00 8.75 3.32
CA SER A 180 12.54 9.62 2.25
C SER A 180 12.01 10.97 2.74
N ALA A 181 11.67 11.11 4.02
CA ALA A 181 11.07 12.30 4.61
C ALA A 181 11.82 12.77 5.86
N LYS A 182 12.98 13.42 5.66
CA LYS A 182 13.76 14.01 6.77
C LYS A 182 12.93 14.82 7.77
N GLU A 183 11.85 15.45 7.27
CA GLU A 183 10.96 16.29 8.08
C GLU A 183 10.08 15.46 9.04
N TYR A 184 9.92 14.15 8.79
CA TYR A 184 9.09 13.26 9.61
C TYR A 184 9.92 12.37 10.56
N ALA A 185 11.24 12.52 10.57
CA ALA A 185 12.14 11.70 11.39
C ALA A 185 11.82 11.76 12.89
N GLU A 186 11.28 12.87 13.38
CA GLU A 186 10.91 13.05 14.78
C GLU A 186 9.64 12.25 15.18
N LEU A 187 8.71 12.02 14.23
CA LEU A 187 7.50 11.23 14.49
C LEU A 187 7.84 9.76 14.71
N TYR A 188 8.67 9.20 13.84
CA TYR A 188 9.10 7.80 13.95
C TYR A 188 9.96 7.53 15.20
N THR A 189 10.68 8.53 15.71
CA THR A 189 11.47 8.37 16.95
C THR A 189 10.61 8.29 18.21
N LYS A 190 9.34 8.70 18.15
CA LYS A 190 8.39 8.57 19.27
C LYS A 190 7.79 7.16 19.37
N ILE A 191 7.78 6.38 18.29
CA ILE A 191 7.37 4.99 18.31
C ILE A 191 8.51 4.18 18.95
N LYS A 192 8.54 4.12 20.28
CA LYS A 192 9.40 3.15 20.99
C LYS A 192 8.78 1.76 20.85
N ILE A 193 8.93 1.14 19.68
CA ILE A 193 8.73 -0.30 19.57
C ILE A 193 9.73 -0.94 20.52
N SER A 194 9.26 -1.77 21.45
CA SER A 194 10.16 -2.41 22.40
C SER A 194 11.20 -3.21 21.60
N LYS A 195 12.45 -3.20 22.06
CA LYS A 195 13.59 -3.88 21.43
C LYS A 195 13.28 -5.33 21.02
N LYS A 196 12.36 -5.99 21.71
CA LYS A 196 11.86 -7.36 21.45
C LYS A 196 11.12 -7.49 20.10
N TYR A 197 10.39 -6.45 19.66
CA TYR A 197 9.67 -6.49 18.37
C TYR A 197 10.55 -6.08 17.20
N LEU A 198 11.55 -5.20 17.40
CA LEU A 198 12.56 -4.89 16.38
C LEU A 198 13.37 -6.13 16.03
N THR A 199 13.77 -6.95 17.01
CA THR A 199 14.50 -8.20 16.79
C THR A 199 13.67 -9.21 15.99
N TYR A 200 12.34 -9.22 16.15
CA TYR A 200 11.45 -10.08 15.39
C TYR A 200 11.31 -9.61 13.92
N LEU A 201 11.18 -8.31 13.68
CA LEU A 201 11.16 -7.74 12.33
C LEU A 201 12.49 -7.92 11.60
N ASP A 202 13.63 -7.75 12.29
CA ASP A 202 14.96 -8.02 11.73
C ASP A 202 15.14 -9.51 11.36
N SER A 203 14.51 -10.43 12.11
CA SER A 203 14.54 -11.86 11.79
C SER A 203 13.71 -12.23 10.54
N LEU A 204 12.69 -11.45 10.20
CA LEU A 204 11.86 -11.64 9.00
C LEU A 204 12.55 -11.11 7.73
N GLN A 205 13.45 -10.13 7.86
CA GLN A 205 14.26 -9.62 6.73
C GLN A 205 15.43 -10.52 6.35
N SER A 206 15.71 -11.57 7.13
CA SER A 206 16.81 -12.52 6.92
C SER A 206 16.36 -13.87 6.34
N ILE A 207 15.09 -14.01 5.94
CA ILE A 207 14.52 -15.14 5.22
C ILE A 207 14.33 -14.75 3.76
#